data_eed01a5ba7d46e8a9b24c3b70b32c3f2
#
_entry.id   eed01a5ba7d46e8a9b24c3b70b32c3f2
#
_cell.length_a   1.000
_cell.length_b   1.000
_cell.length_c   1.000
_cell.angle_alpha   90.00
_cell.angle_beta   90.00
_cell.angle_gamma   90.00
#
_symmetry.space_group_name_H-M   'P 1'
#
loop_
_entity.id
_entity.type
_entity.pdbx_description
1 polymer ?
#
loop_
_entity_poly.entity_id
_entity_poly.type
_entity_poly.pdbx_seq_one_letter_code
_entity_poly.pdbx_strand_id
1 'polypeptide(L)'
;MNNNFQIGNQAKCIIRAYHAGAIGNTTIKYDNQPYTVLTDVRTRFQFKKLNSDTSAGIRNLSYGTDFIDSVSLYDINLNDKILNLICPKSEAKLISTMQNCDSDDNNYIYFSLPTDKVYQVFVYDIDGQLENAFDYLESGQIEVKQRNTNYLVFYSYYDGKAFSLDKRDNLYLTLDFEMIGNTNEETSKCWIHIEKCVLGEDKNFLFDNSNKTVNLTFKVIDNKNDYIIFK
;
A
#
# COMPACT_ATOMS: atom_id res chain seq x y z
N MET A 1 23.01 -5.84 22.22
CA MET A 1 23.45 -5.17 20.98
C MET A 1 22.40 -5.43 19.92
N ASN A 2 21.69 -4.39 19.49
CA ASN A 2 20.73 -4.51 18.37
C ASN A 2 21.55 -4.50 17.08
N ASN A 3 21.82 -5.65 16.51
CA ASN A 3 22.45 -5.74 15.20
C ASN A 3 21.39 -5.42 14.13
N ASN A 4 21.27 -4.15 13.79
CA ASN A 4 20.50 -3.73 12.65
C ASN A 4 21.36 -3.95 11.39
N PHE A 5 21.07 -5.00 10.66
CA PHE A 5 21.67 -5.20 9.34
C PHE A 5 20.92 -4.30 8.34
N GLN A 6 21.58 -3.26 7.90
CA GLN A 6 21.07 -2.40 6.83
C GLN A 6 21.70 -2.89 5.53
N ILE A 7 20.97 -3.72 4.78
CA ILE A 7 21.41 -4.19 3.47
C ILE A 7 20.96 -3.17 2.43
N GLY A 8 21.85 -2.86 1.50
CA GLY A 8 21.80 -1.75 0.55
C GLY A 8 20.48 -1.50 -0.19
N ASN A 9 20.45 -0.38 -0.87
CA ASN A 9 19.28 0.30 -1.44
C ASN A 9 18.61 -0.37 -2.64
N GLN A 10 18.86 -1.66 -2.95
CA GLN A 10 18.35 -2.30 -4.16
C GLN A 10 17.94 -3.75 -3.89
N ALA A 11 16.86 -3.91 -3.14
CA ALA A 11 16.24 -5.21 -2.97
C ALA A 11 15.10 -5.39 -3.98
N LYS A 12 14.99 -6.58 -4.55
CA LYS A 12 13.75 -7.06 -5.16
C LYS A 12 12.97 -7.83 -4.11
N CYS A 13 11.68 -7.59 -4.00
CA CYS A 13 10.82 -8.31 -3.08
C CYS A 13 9.63 -8.91 -3.84
N ILE A 14 9.43 -10.20 -3.70
CA ILE A 14 8.27 -10.92 -4.22
C ILE A 14 7.34 -11.19 -3.04
N ILE A 15 6.10 -10.71 -3.12
CA ILE A 15 5.07 -10.91 -2.10
C ILE A 15 4.05 -11.90 -2.65
N ARG A 16 3.86 -13.03 -1.95
CA ARG A 16 2.92 -14.10 -2.33
C ARG A 16 1.96 -14.43 -1.19
N ALA A 17 0.82 -15.06 -1.53
CA ALA A 17 -0.01 -15.70 -0.51
C ALA A 17 0.75 -16.85 0.13
N TYR A 18 0.63 -16.98 1.45
CA TYR A 18 1.12 -18.17 2.15
C TYR A 18 0.16 -19.35 1.89
N HIS A 19 0.72 -20.47 1.46
CA HIS A 19 0.00 -21.73 1.33
C HIS A 19 0.65 -22.78 2.22
N ALA A 20 -0.07 -23.19 3.27
CA ALA A 20 0.39 -24.27 4.13
C ALA A 20 0.55 -25.57 3.32
N GLY A 21 1.74 -26.18 3.35
CA GLY A 21 2.03 -27.44 2.68
C GLY A 21 2.68 -27.34 1.30
N ALA A 22 3.12 -26.16 0.86
CA ALA A 22 3.82 -25.99 -0.43
C ALA A 22 5.25 -26.54 -0.47
N ILE A 23 5.83 -26.90 0.68
CA ILE A 23 7.18 -27.45 0.75
C ILE A 23 7.09 -28.99 0.70
N GLY A 24 7.16 -29.54 -0.49
CA GLY A 24 7.27 -30.98 -0.67
C GLY A 24 6.45 -31.60 -1.81
N ASN A 25 5.53 -30.90 -2.39
CA ASN A 25 4.79 -31.38 -3.53
C ASN A 25 5.14 -30.55 -4.78
N THR A 26 5.86 -31.17 -5.70
CA THR A 26 6.43 -30.64 -6.94
C THR A 26 5.41 -30.14 -7.98
N THR A 27 4.15 -30.02 -7.65
CA THR A 27 3.16 -29.34 -8.48
C THR A 27 3.09 -27.89 -8.08
N ILE A 28 3.96 -27.07 -8.70
CA ILE A 28 3.78 -25.61 -8.75
C ILE A 28 2.46 -25.38 -9.49
N LYS A 29 1.39 -25.23 -8.73
CA LYS A 29 0.10 -24.84 -9.29
C LYS A 29 0.16 -23.36 -9.63
N TYR A 30 -0.51 -22.96 -10.70
CA TYR A 30 -0.67 -21.60 -11.15
C TYR A 30 -1.26 -20.63 -10.10
N ASP A 31 -1.76 -21.15 -8.98
CA ASP A 31 -2.29 -20.40 -7.83
C ASP A 31 -1.22 -19.68 -7.00
N ASN A 32 0.07 -19.92 -7.28
CA ASN A 32 1.21 -19.26 -6.61
C ASN A 32 1.68 -18.00 -7.33
N GLN A 33 0.81 -17.34 -8.09
CA GLN A 33 1.18 -16.07 -8.68
C GLN A 33 1.49 -15.03 -7.58
N PRO A 34 2.57 -14.25 -7.71
CA PRO A 34 2.86 -13.22 -6.74
C PRO A 34 1.75 -12.15 -6.76
N TYR A 35 1.32 -11.71 -5.59
CA TYR A 35 0.46 -10.53 -5.48
C TYR A 35 1.13 -9.34 -6.12
N THR A 36 2.41 -9.17 -5.84
CA THR A 36 3.22 -8.12 -6.42
C THR A 36 4.71 -8.48 -6.37
N VAL A 37 5.45 -7.88 -7.30
CA VAL A 37 6.91 -7.88 -7.34
C VAL A 37 7.35 -6.43 -7.25
N LEU A 38 8.16 -6.12 -6.25
CA LEU A 38 8.73 -4.82 -6.01
C LEU A 38 10.20 -4.84 -6.42
N THR A 39 10.63 -3.83 -7.14
CA THR A 39 12.03 -3.62 -7.52
C THR A 39 12.54 -2.37 -6.81
N ASP A 40 13.83 -2.34 -6.53
CA ASP A 40 14.53 -1.19 -5.93
C ASP A 40 13.94 -0.72 -4.60
N VAL A 41 13.49 -1.70 -3.78
CA VAL A 41 12.86 -1.43 -2.49
C VAL A 41 13.91 -1.32 -1.39
N ARG A 42 13.83 -0.26 -0.62
CA ARG A 42 14.61 -0.12 0.60
C ARG A 42 14.01 -1.00 1.70
N THR A 43 14.81 -1.94 2.24
CA THR A 43 14.35 -2.94 3.21
C THR A 43 15.13 -2.86 4.50
N ARG A 44 14.45 -3.18 5.61
CA ARG A 44 15.06 -3.31 6.93
C ARG A 44 14.56 -4.58 7.59
N PHE A 45 15.48 -5.47 7.97
CA PHE A 45 15.18 -6.67 8.76
C PHE A 45 15.46 -6.39 10.23
N GLN A 46 14.54 -6.76 11.08
CA GLN A 46 14.72 -6.70 12.53
C GLN A 46 14.86 -8.12 13.06
N PHE A 47 15.97 -8.38 13.75
CA PHE A 47 16.24 -9.68 14.34
C PHE A 47 15.95 -9.63 15.84
N LYS A 48 15.45 -10.75 16.37
CA LYS A 48 15.21 -10.95 17.79
C LYS A 48 15.92 -12.22 18.25
N LYS A 49 16.50 -12.18 19.45
CA LYS A 49 17.07 -13.37 20.09
C LYS A 49 15.97 -14.14 20.78
N LEU A 50 15.96 -15.45 20.60
CA LEU A 50 15.21 -16.35 21.46
C LEU A 50 15.88 -16.33 22.84
N ASN A 51 15.24 -15.68 23.80
CA ASN A 51 15.62 -15.87 25.20
C ASN A 51 15.16 -17.27 25.60
N SER A 52 16.08 -18.20 25.75
CA SER A 52 15.77 -19.44 26.45
C SER A 52 15.46 -19.08 27.91
N ASP A 53 14.22 -19.23 28.33
CA ASP A 53 13.84 -19.15 29.73
C ASP A 53 14.62 -20.21 30.49
N THR A 54 15.64 -19.77 31.20
CA THR A 54 16.42 -20.60 32.13
C THR A 54 15.70 -20.69 33.48
N SER A 55 14.55 -21.33 33.50
CA SER A 55 13.86 -21.64 34.77
C SER A 55 14.20 -23.00 35.32
N ALA A 56 15.43 -23.45 35.20
CA ALA A 56 15.96 -24.58 35.96
C ALA A 56 17.48 -24.56 35.91
N GLY A 57 18.13 -24.08 36.93
CA GLY A 57 19.47 -24.26 37.48
C GLY A 57 20.62 -24.92 36.73
N ILE A 58 20.50 -25.23 35.47
CA ILE A 58 21.54 -25.77 34.60
C ILE A 58 21.89 -24.70 33.57
N ARG A 59 23.08 -24.15 33.65
CA ARG A 59 23.66 -23.26 32.65
C ARG A 59 23.89 -24.02 31.35
N ASN A 60 22.86 -24.28 30.60
CA ASN A 60 23.02 -24.59 29.20
C ASN A 60 23.31 -23.27 28.50
N LEU A 61 24.52 -23.13 28.01
CA LEU A 61 24.87 -22.13 27.00
C LEU A 61 24.09 -22.45 25.73
N SER A 62 22.80 -22.09 25.71
CA SER A 62 22.08 -22.08 24.46
C SER A 62 22.59 -20.88 23.68
N TYR A 63 23.29 -21.14 22.59
CA TYR A 63 23.55 -20.17 21.57
C TYR A 63 22.18 -19.77 21.04
N GLY A 64 21.72 -18.57 21.43
CA GLY A 64 20.44 -18.05 20.95
C GLY A 64 20.53 -17.88 19.45
N THR A 65 19.71 -18.62 18.72
CA THR A 65 19.52 -18.39 17.29
C THR A 65 18.76 -17.10 17.10
N ASP A 66 19.38 -16.14 16.42
CA ASP A 66 18.70 -14.94 16.00
C ASP A 66 17.71 -15.32 14.89
N PHE A 67 16.48 -14.84 14.97
CA PHE A 67 15.47 -15.03 13.93
C PHE A 67 14.91 -13.68 13.47
N ILE A 68 14.35 -13.65 12.27
CA ILE A 68 13.71 -12.45 11.73
C ILE A 68 12.37 -12.24 12.44
N ASP A 69 12.24 -11.14 13.17
CA ASP A 69 11.00 -10.77 13.87
C ASP A 69 10.06 -9.97 12.97
N SER A 70 10.64 -9.04 12.22
CA SER A 70 9.87 -8.22 11.28
C SER A 70 10.71 -7.71 10.12
N VAL A 71 10.02 -7.34 9.05
CA VAL A 71 10.59 -6.73 7.85
C VAL A 71 9.83 -5.46 7.50
N SER A 72 10.54 -4.36 7.32
CA SER A 72 9.96 -3.10 6.85
C SER A 72 10.43 -2.80 5.44
N LEU A 73 9.49 -2.42 4.60
CA LEU A 73 9.68 -1.95 3.22
C LEU A 73 9.33 -0.47 3.17
N TYR A 74 10.20 0.33 2.54
CA TYR A 74 10.07 1.79 2.51
C TYR A 74 9.93 2.29 1.08
N ASP A 75 9.24 3.42 0.95
CA ASP A 75 9.11 4.20 -0.30
C ASP A 75 8.51 3.39 -1.45
N ILE A 76 7.58 2.48 -1.14
CA ILE A 76 6.90 1.66 -2.14
C ILE A 76 5.91 2.55 -2.90
N ASN A 77 6.03 2.60 -4.23
CA ASN A 77 5.08 3.30 -5.07
C ASN A 77 3.66 2.74 -4.91
N LEU A 78 2.73 3.61 -4.56
CA LEU A 78 1.34 3.25 -4.36
C LEU A 78 0.67 3.00 -5.72
N ASN A 79 0.16 1.79 -5.91
CA ASN A 79 -0.59 1.38 -7.09
C ASN A 79 -1.70 0.40 -6.70
N ASP A 80 -2.55 0.03 -7.65
CA ASP A 80 -3.69 -0.86 -7.40
C ASP A 80 -3.30 -2.20 -6.77
N LYS A 81 -2.12 -2.76 -7.10
CA LYS A 81 -1.63 -4.02 -6.53
C LYS A 81 -1.28 -3.87 -5.06
N ILE A 82 -0.60 -2.77 -4.72
CA ILE A 82 -0.26 -2.44 -3.33
C ILE A 82 -1.51 -2.09 -2.54
N LEU A 83 -2.43 -1.32 -3.12
CA LEU A 83 -3.71 -1.02 -2.49
C LEU A 83 -4.53 -2.29 -2.22
N ASN A 84 -4.59 -3.23 -3.18
CA ASN A 84 -5.25 -4.53 -2.99
C ASN A 84 -4.61 -5.39 -1.89
N LEU A 85 -3.30 -5.25 -1.67
CA LEU A 85 -2.60 -5.93 -0.59
C LEU A 85 -2.97 -5.35 0.78
N ILE A 86 -3.08 -4.02 0.87
CA ILE A 86 -3.26 -3.27 2.11
C ILE A 86 -4.74 -3.18 2.50
N CYS A 87 -5.60 -2.92 1.53
CA CYS A 87 -7.02 -2.63 1.68
C CYS A 87 -7.84 -3.58 0.81
N PRO A 88 -8.90 -4.18 1.33
CA PRO A 88 -9.81 -4.93 0.49
C PRO A 88 -10.46 -3.98 -0.52
N LYS A 89 -10.64 -4.44 -1.75
CA LYS A 89 -11.41 -3.71 -2.75
C LYS A 89 -12.85 -3.58 -2.23
N SER A 90 -13.35 -2.36 -2.11
CA SER A 90 -14.72 -2.11 -1.70
C SER A 90 -15.63 -2.04 -2.93
N GLU A 91 -16.93 -2.15 -2.66
CA GLU A 91 -17.96 -1.71 -3.60
C GLU A 91 -17.79 -0.21 -3.91
N ALA A 92 -18.43 0.24 -4.98
CA ALA A 92 -18.43 1.65 -5.34
C ALA A 92 -18.78 2.54 -4.13
N LYS A 93 -17.93 3.50 -3.83
CA LYS A 93 -18.13 4.47 -2.76
C LYS A 93 -18.43 5.84 -3.35
N LEU A 94 -19.29 6.57 -2.66
CA LEU A 94 -19.54 7.96 -2.96
C LEU A 94 -18.30 8.76 -2.55
N ILE A 95 -17.65 9.38 -3.52
CA ILE A 95 -16.53 10.29 -3.31
C ILE A 95 -16.91 11.69 -3.71
N SER A 96 -16.33 12.68 -3.05
CA SER A 96 -16.62 14.09 -3.28
C SER A 96 -15.41 14.80 -3.85
N THR A 97 -15.66 15.71 -4.76
CA THR A 97 -14.61 16.53 -5.37
C THR A 97 -15.13 17.95 -5.62
N MET A 98 -14.23 18.82 -6.02
CA MET A 98 -14.57 20.20 -6.38
C MET A 98 -13.82 20.61 -7.65
N GLN A 99 -14.43 21.51 -8.43
CA GLN A 99 -13.87 22.04 -9.65
C GLN A 99 -14.18 23.52 -9.74
N ASN A 100 -13.19 24.34 -10.13
CA ASN A 100 -13.41 25.73 -10.51
C ASN A 100 -13.92 25.78 -11.95
N CYS A 101 -14.96 26.57 -12.18
CA CYS A 101 -15.58 26.76 -13.48
C CYS A 101 -15.83 28.25 -13.71
N ASP A 102 -15.51 28.75 -14.89
CA ASP A 102 -15.86 30.11 -15.29
C ASP A 102 -17.21 30.08 -16.02
N SER A 103 -18.08 31.04 -15.68
CA SER A 103 -19.31 31.22 -16.41
C SER A 103 -19.08 31.92 -17.75
N ASP A 104 -19.85 31.54 -18.75
CA ASP A 104 -19.82 32.15 -20.09
C ASP A 104 -20.63 33.46 -20.15
N ASP A 105 -20.71 34.05 -21.36
CA ASP A 105 -21.52 35.23 -21.65
C ASP A 105 -23.03 35.02 -21.50
N ASN A 106 -23.49 33.78 -21.47
CA ASN A 106 -24.87 33.36 -21.33
C ASN A 106 -25.25 32.93 -19.91
N ASN A 107 -24.38 33.15 -18.93
CA ASN A 107 -24.54 32.76 -17.53
C ASN A 107 -24.55 31.23 -17.31
N TYR A 108 -23.80 30.46 -18.10
CA TYR A 108 -23.63 29.04 -17.87
C TYR A 108 -22.21 28.70 -17.45
N ILE A 109 -22.11 27.79 -16.51
CA ILE A 109 -20.85 27.08 -16.19
C ILE A 109 -20.90 25.69 -16.80
N TYR A 110 -19.72 25.21 -17.22
CA TYR A 110 -19.54 23.87 -17.77
C TYR A 110 -18.47 23.14 -16.99
N PHE A 111 -18.75 21.92 -16.57
CA PHE A 111 -17.78 21.06 -15.91
C PHE A 111 -17.89 19.62 -16.42
N SER A 112 -16.75 18.91 -16.37
CA SER A 112 -16.70 17.53 -16.84
C SER A 112 -17.25 16.60 -15.78
N LEU A 113 -18.27 15.82 -16.13
CA LEU A 113 -18.77 14.74 -15.28
C LEU A 113 -17.79 13.55 -15.34
N PRO A 114 -17.35 13.01 -14.19
CA PRO A 114 -16.50 11.81 -14.15
C PRO A 114 -17.30 10.53 -14.46
N THR A 115 -18.61 10.59 -14.35
CA THR A 115 -19.58 9.51 -14.59
C THR A 115 -20.84 10.08 -15.25
N ASP A 116 -21.76 9.23 -15.69
CA ASP A 116 -23.01 9.67 -16.31
C ASP A 116 -23.90 10.50 -15.37
N LYS A 117 -23.66 10.40 -14.06
CA LYS A 117 -24.44 11.09 -13.05
C LYS A 117 -23.59 11.45 -11.84
N VAL A 118 -23.76 12.68 -11.36
CA VAL A 118 -23.18 13.18 -10.13
C VAL A 118 -24.29 13.57 -9.13
N TYR A 119 -23.94 13.56 -7.84
CA TYR A 119 -24.88 13.75 -6.74
C TYR A 119 -24.43 14.88 -5.81
N GLN A 120 -25.36 15.42 -5.04
CA GLN A 120 -25.07 16.44 -4.03
C GLN A 120 -24.24 17.58 -4.63
N VAL A 121 -24.77 18.20 -5.69
CA VAL A 121 -24.07 19.28 -6.38
C VAL A 121 -24.37 20.60 -5.71
N PHE A 122 -23.33 21.33 -5.35
CA PHE A 122 -23.42 22.68 -4.77
C PHE A 122 -22.55 23.62 -5.57
N VAL A 123 -23.11 24.77 -5.93
CA VAL A 123 -22.42 25.82 -6.68
C VAL A 123 -22.25 27.03 -5.78
N TYR A 124 -21.02 27.43 -5.57
CA TYR A 124 -20.64 28.59 -4.77
C TYR A 124 -20.08 29.67 -5.67
N ASP A 125 -20.47 30.92 -5.40
CA ASP A 125 -19.90 32.08 -6.06
C ASP A 125 -18.48 32.40 -5.52
N ILE A 126 -17.88 33.47 -6.06
CA ILE A 126 -16.54 33.91 -5.69
C ILE A 126 -16.44 34.36 -4.23
N ASP A 127 -17.54 34.79 -3.62
CA ASP A 127 -17.62 35.20 -2.22
C ASP A 127 -17.90 34.02 -1.27
N GLY A 128 -17.97 32.79 -1.82
CA GLY A 128 -18.26 31.57 -1.08
C GLY A 128 -19.73 31.43 -0.68
N GLN A 129 -20.64 32.17 -1.31
CA GLN A 129 -22.07 32.03 -1.07
C GLN A 129 -22.65 30.94 -1.93
N LEU A 130 -23.49 30.08 -1.32
CA LEU A 130 -24.21 29.04 -2.04
C LEU A 130 -25.22 29.66 -3.00
N GLU A 131 -25.05 29.41 -4.28
CA GLU A 131 -25.94 29.91 -5.31
C GLU A 131 -26.97 28.86 -5.75
N ASN A 132 -26.52 27.65 -6.04
CA ASN A 132 -27.34 26.55 -6.50
C ASN A 132 -27.04 25.26 -5.76
N ALA A 133 -28.07 24.41 -5.59
CA ALA A 133 -27.90 23.08 -5.02
C ALA A 133 -28.84 22.10 -5.79
N PHE A 134 -28.30 20.92 -6.10
CA PHE A 134 -29.03 19.86 -6.79
C PHE A 134 -28.76 18.52 -6.11
N ASP A 135 -29.79 17.69 -5.99
CA ASP A 135 -29.62 16.31 -5.49
C ASP A 135 -28.77 15.47 -6.45
N TYR A 136 -28.94 15.72 -7.76
CA TYR A 136 -28.16 15.09 -8.82
C TYR A 136 -28.17 15.91 -10.11
N LEU A 137 -27.17 15.67 -10.95
CA LEU A 137 -27.08 16.17 -12.32
C LEU A 137 -26.59 15.07 -13.26
N GLU A 138 -27.16 15.04 -14.46
CA GLU A 138 -26.75 14.19 -15.60
C GLU A 138 -26.15 15.03 -16.73
N SER A 139 -26.07 16.35 -16.54
CA SER A 139 -25.44 17.30 -17.45
C SER A 139 -24.41 18.14 -16.71
N GLY A 140 -23.26 18.35 -17.31
CA GLY A 140 -22.22 19.25 -16.78
C GLY A 140 -22.48 20.72 -17.04
N GLN A 141 -23.73 21.14 -17.30
CA GLN A 141 -24.11 22.53 -17.56
C GLN A 141 -25.06 23.04 -16.47
N ILE A 142 -24.75 24.18 -15.87
CA ILE A 142 -25.57 24.84 -14.86
C ILE A 142 -25.70 26.32 -15.18
N GLU A 143 -26.95 26.86 -15.13
CA GLU A 143 -27.18 28.28 -15.20
C GLU A 143 -26.87 28.94 -13.86
N VAL A 144 -26.16 30.09 -13.91
CA VAL A 144 -25.71 30.85 -12.75
C VAL A 144 -26.08 32.34 -12.90
N LYS A 145 -26.00 33.12 -11.82
CA LYS A 145 -26.49 34.50 -11.81
C LYS A 145 -25.56 35.47 -12.52
N GLN A 146 -24.26 35.25 -12.47
CA GLN A 146 -23.29 36.20 -13.01
C GLN A 146 -22.51 35.54 -14.16
N ARG A 147 -22.29 36.31 -15.22
CA ARG A 147 -21.46 35.93 -16.37
C ARG A 147 -20.01 36.30 -16.15
N ASN A 148 -19.11 35.60 -16.82
CA ASN A 148 -17.67 35.86 -16.80
C ASN A 148 -17.10 35.90 -15.37
N THR A 149 -17.62 35.04 -14.50
CA THR A 149 -17.29 34.96 -13.09
C THR A 149 -16.87 33.54 -12.73
N ASN A 150 -15.93 33.40 -11.81
CA ASN A 150 -15.49 32.10 -11.33
C ASN A 150 -16.46 31.54 -10.29
N TYR A 151 -16.78 30.27 -10.43
CA TYR A 151 -17.60 29.48 -9.52
C TYR A 151 -16.87 28.25 -9.05
N LEU A 152 -17.14 27.84 -7.80
CA LEU A 152 -16.69 26.58 -7.25
C LEU A 152 -17.86 25.58 -7.28
N VAL A 153 -17.73 24.53 -8.06
CA VAL A 153 -18.70 23.42 -8.12
C VAL A 153 -18.19 22.26 -7.26
N PHE A 154 -18.91 21.95 -6.20
CA PHE A 154 -18.71 20.78 -5.38
C PHE A 154 -19.72 19.72 -5.80
N TYR A 155 -19.26 18.47 -5.97
CA TYR A 155 -20.17 17.36 -6.29
C TYR A 155 -19.60 16.02 -5.83
N SER A 156 -20.49 15.02 -5.73
CA SER A 156 -20.16 13.65 -5.36
C SER A 156 -20.52 12.68 -6.47
N TYR A 157 -19.75 11.60 -6.62
CA TYR A 157 -20.02 10.52 -7.58
C TYR A 157 -19.57 9.17 -7.05
N TYR A 158 -20.12 8.08 -7.61
CA TYR A 158 -19.71 6.74 -7.24
C TYR A 158 -18.49 6.31 -8.06
N ASP A 159 -17.41 5.92 -7.36
CA ASP A 159 -16.23 5.33 -7.97
C ASP A 159 -16.11 3.86 -7.57
N GLY A 160 -16.15 2.97 -8.57
CA GLY A 160 -16.02 1.52 -8.39
C GLY A 160 -14.62 1.04 -8.02
N LYS A 161 -13.64 1.94 -8.00
CA LYS A 161 -12.25 1.64 -7.63
C LYS A 161 -11.90 1.99 -6.18
N ALA A 162 -12.88 2.34 -5.37
CA ALA A 162 -12.63 2.67 -3.98
C ALA A 162 -12.06 1.46 -3.22
N PHE A 163 -11.07 1.71 -2.35
CA PHE A 163 -10.52 0.72 -1.44
C PHE A 163 -11.02 1.01 -0.03
N SER A 164 -11.50 -0.02 0.66
CA SER A 164 -11.93 0.12 2.04
C SER A 164 -10.73 0.17 2.98
N LEU A 165 -10.77 1.08 3.95
CA LEU A 165 -9.82 1.10 5.06
C LEU A 165 -10.22 0.15 6.19
N ASP A 166 -11.33 -0.58 6.02
CA ASP A 166 -11.79 -1.57 6.99
C ASP A 166 -10.70 -2.63 7.24
N LYS A 167 -10.67 -3.11 8.46
CA LYS A 167 -9.70 -4.12 8.88
C LYS A 167 -9.86 -5.36 8.02
N ARG A 168 -8.81 -5.73 7.31
CA ARG A 168 -8.77 -6.98 6.55
C ARG A 168 -8.47 -8.12 7.51
N ASP A 169 -9.10 -9.27 7.30
CA ASP A 169 -8.71 -10.51 7.97
C ASP A 169 -7.23 -10.78 7.74
N ASN A 170 -6.56 -11.37 8.73
CA ASN A 170 -5.13 -11.65 8.67
C ASN A 170 -4.78 -12.44 7.41
N LEU A 171 -4.23 -11.76 6.42
CA LEU A 171 -3.71 -12.39 5.22
C LEU A 171 -2.29 -12.86 5.52
N TYR A 172 -2.08 -14.16 5.51
CA TYR A 172 -0.74 -14.72 5.61
C TYR A 172 -0.01 -14.62 4.28
N LEU A 173 1.22 -14.17 4.34
CA LEU A 173 2.06 -13.87 3.19
C LEU A 173 3.39 -14.58 3.29
N THR A 174 4.00 -14.86 2.15
CA THR A 174 5.38 -15.30 1.98
C THR A 174 6.15 -14.18 1.29
N LEU A 175 7.34 -13.87 1.78
CA LEU A 175 8.22 -12.85 1.21
C LEU A 175 9.53 -13.50 0.75
N ASP A 176 9.90 -13.21 -0.50
CA ASP A 176 11.22 -13.58 -1.05
C ASP A 176 11.96 -12.32 -1.46
N PHE A 177 13.19 -12.20 -0.98
CA PHE A 177 14.08 -11.08 -1.29
C PHE A 177 15.29 -11.56 -2.10
N GLU A 178 15.62 -10.80 -3.14
CA GLU A 178 16.90 -10.86 -3.82
C GLU A 178 17.58 -9.50 -3.65
N MET A 179 18.77 -9.53 -3.05
CA MET A 179 19.57 -8.32 -2.81
C MET A 179 20.92 -8.46 -3.49
N ILE A 180 21.37 -7.36 -4.08
CA ILE A 180 22.68 -7.29 -4.73
C ILE A 180 23.54 -6.35 -3.89
N GLY A 181 24.59 -6.89 -3.27
CA GLY A 181 25.61 -6.09 -2.56
C GLY A 181 26.77 -5.82 -3.49
N ASN A 182 27.23 -4.58 -3.53
CA ASN A 182 28.49 -4.23 -4.19
C ASN A 182 29.57 -4.19 -3.10
N THR A 183 30.40 -5.20 -3.02
CA THR A 183 31.71 -5.09 -2.42
C THR A 183 32.70 -4.65 -3.49
N ASN A 184 33.75 -3.94 -3.12
CA ASN A 184 34.65 -3.23 -4.04
C ASN A 184 35.27 -4.07 -5.19
N GLU A 185 35.06 -5.37 -5.22
CA GLU A 185 35.64 -6.27 -6.23
C GLU A 185 34.71 -7.38 -6.73
N GLU A 186 33.59 -7.68 -6.04
CA GLU A 186 32.66 -8.74 -6.46
C GLU A 186 31.20 -8.38 -6.14
N THR A 187 30.32 -8.72 -7.08
CA THR A 187 28.86 -8.65 -6.87
C THR A 187 28.44 -9.84 -6.02
N SER A 188 28.18 -9.62 -4.75
CA SER A 188 27.58 -10.65 -3.90
C SER A 188 26.07 -10.60 -3.99
N LYS A 189 25.44 -11.77 -4.08
CA LYS A 189 23.98 -11.90 -4.07
C LYS A 189 23.55 -12.52 -2.74
N CYS A 190 22.48 -11.96 -2.17
CA CYS A 190 21.86 -12.51 -1.00
C CYS A 190 20.38 -12.76 -1.27
N TRP A 191 19.88 -13.94 -0.93
CA TRP A 191 18.46 -14.29 -0.94
C TRP A 191 17.99 -14.50 0.47
N ILE A 192 16.84 -13.90 0.80
CA ILE A 192 16.16 -14.13 2.07
C ILE A 192 14.75 -14.61 1.77
N HIS A 193 14.38 -15.72 2.37
CA HIS A 193 13.04 -16.27 2.34
C HIS A 193 12.40 -16.16 3.71
N ILE A 194 11.18 -15.64 3.76
CA ILE A 194 10.32 -15.59 4.94
C ILE A 194 9.03 -16.32 4.59
N GLU A 195 8.86 -17.50 5.20
CA GLU A 195 7.77 -18.38 4.83
C GLU A 195 6.41 -17.82 5.19
N LYS A 196 6.27 -17.30 6.42
CA LYS A 196 4.97 -16.88 6.92
C LYS A 196 5.04 -15.59 7.72
N CYS A 197 4.42 -14.57 7.19
CA CYS A 197 4.27 -13.28 7.86
C CYS A 197 2.86 -12.71 7.66
N VAL A 198 2.54 -11.67 8.41
CA VAL A 198 1.33 -10.85 8.26
C VAL A 198 1.72 -9.40 8.07
N LEU A 199 0.90 -8.65 7.35
CA LEU A 199 1.04 -7.21 7.25
C LEU A 199 0.72 -6.59 8.62
N GLY A 200 1.67 -5.81 9.15
CA GLY A 200 1.51 -5.09 10.40
C GLY A 200 0.45 -3.98 10.31
N GLU A 201 0.06 -3.49 11.46
CA GLU A 201 -0.93 -2.41 11.55
C GLU A 201 -0.35 -1.05 11.14
N ASP A 202 0.96 -0.87 11.32
CA ASP A 202 1.67 0.37 11.00
C ASP A 202 1.86 0.52 9.49
N LYS A 203 1.05 1.39 8.90
CA LYS A 203 1.12 1.76 7.48
C LYS A 203 1.22 3.26 7.39
N ASN A 204 2.31 3.76 6.83
CA ASN A 204 2.52 5.19 6.64
C ASN A 204 2.39 5.53 5.17
N PHE A 205 1.34 6.26 4.82
CA PHE A 205 1.14 6.81 3.49
C PHE A 205 1.77 8.19 3.40
N LEU A 206 2.57 8.41 2.37
CA LEU A 206 3.16 9.70 2.05
C LEU A 206 2.63 10.16 0.70
N PHE A 207 1.99 11.33 0.71
CA PHE A 207 1.48 11.97 -0.49
C PHE A 207 2.18 13.32 -0.61
N ASP A 208 3.00 13.47 -1.64
CA ASP A 208 3.54 14.76 -2.05
C ASP A 208 3.11 15.09 -3.49
N ASN A 209 3.52 16.24 -4.01
CA ASN A 209 3.11 16.71 -5.33
C ASN A 209 3.58 15.79 -6.49
N SER A 210 4.57 14.94 -6.26
CA SER A 210 5.21 14.12 -7.28
C SER A 210 5.11 12.62 -7.02
N ASN A 211 5.01 12.21 -5.75
CA ASN A 211 5.10 10.81 -5.36
C ASN A 211 3.98 10.42 -4.39
N LYS A 212 3.45 9.22 -4.63
CA LYS A 212 2.51 8.56 -3.71
C LYS A 212 3.18 7.27 -3.27
N THR A 213 3.69 7.24 -2.04
CA THR A 213 4.40 6.08 -1.52
C THR A 213 3.80 5.60 -0.22
N VAL A 214 4.10 4.36 0.12
CA VAL A 214 3.70 3.73 1.38
C VAL A 214 4.87 2.96 1.99
N ASN A 215 4.96 3.00 3.31
CA ASN A 215 5.84 2.13 4.08
C ASN A 215 5.02 1.00 4.67
N LEU A 216 5.50 -0.23 4.51
CA LEU A 216 4.85 -1.45 4.98
C LEU A 216 5.75 -2.18 5.95
N THR A 217 5.20 -2.65 7.06
CA THR A 217 5.92 -3.53 8.00
C THR A 217 5.20 -4.86 8.05
N PHE A 218 5.97 -5.94 7.90
CA PHE A 218 5.50 -7.33 7.99
C PHE A 218 6.05 -7.95 9.26
N LYS A 219 5.17 -8.57 10.05
CA LYS A 219 5.54 -9.32 11.24
C LYS A 219 5.65 -10.80 10.90
N VAL A 220 6.78 -11.41 11.20
CA VAL A 220 7.01 -12.84 11.02
C VAL A 220 6.21 -13.62 12.06
N ILE A 221 5.45 -14.62 11.62
CA ILE A 221 4.57 -15.44 12.48
C ILE A 221 5.20 -16.81 12.76
N ASP A 222 5.87 -17.38 11.75
CA ASP A 222 6.55 -18.66 11.87
C ASP A 222 7.85 -18.58 11.07
N ASN A 223 8.96 -18.91 11.71
CA ASN A 223 10.32 -18.81 11.17
C ASN A 223 11.00 -20.17 10.96
N LYS A 224 10.26 -21.27 11.06
CA LYS A 224 10.85 -22.62 10.98
C LYS A 224 11.54 -22.91 9.66
N ASN A 225 11.05 -22.31 8.58
CA ASN A 225 11.55 -22.51 7.23
C ASN A 225 12.15 -21.23 6.63
N ASP A 226 12.38 -20.21 7.46
CA ASP A 226 13.08 -19.01 7.02
C ASP A 226 14.55 -19.31 6.75
N TYR A 227 15.10 -18.77 5.67
CA TYR A 227 16.51 -18.98 5.34
C TYR A 227 17.13 -17.77 4.65
N ILE A 228 18.45 -17.70 4.76
CA ILE A 228 19.29 -16.71 4.09
C ILE A 228 20.36 -17.47 3.31
N ILE A 229 20.54 -17.13 2.04
CA ILE A 229 21.56 -17.69 1.16
C ILE A 229 22.46 -16.55 0.67
N PHE A 230 23.77 -16.72 0.82
CA PHE A 230 24.77 -15.83 0.25
C PHE A 230 25.53 -16.56 -0.87
N LYS A 231 25.76 -15.86 -2.00
CA LYS A 231 26.57 -16.33 -3.12
C LYS A 231 27.44 -15.19 -3.65
#